data_f8fd96d197ffbdcffe0111dc3d592aa0
#
_entry.id   f8fd96d197ffbdcffe0111dc3d592aa0
#
_cell.length_a   1.000
_cell.length_b   1.000
_cell.length_c   1.000
_cell.angle_alpha   90.00
_cell.angle_beta   90.00
_cell.angle_gamma   90.00
#
_symmetry.space_group_name_H-M   'P 1'
#
loop_
_entity.id
_entity.type
_entity.pdbx_description
1 polymer ?
#
loop_
_entity_poly.entity_id
_entity_poly.type
_entity_poly.pdbx_seq_one_letter_code
_entity_poly.pdbx_strand_id
1 'polypeptide(L)'
;MQMEKPGGVSFAAAPPAPQAMGYGTDPNLAGYYKPGDFWPLTFTAEQRRAATALADVILPADKLGPVASELRVQDFVDEWISAPYPDQVKDREVVLPGLKWLDDESRARFNRGFADLADAQKTAICDDICWPEDAAQKFKKAASFFQKFRSLAAGAYYSTEPGWAAIGYVGNVPMLQFDGPPKEVLERLGVEQTVRP
;
A
#
# COMPACT_ATOMS: atom_id res chain seq x y z
N MET A 1 -29.22 15.47 -31.08
CA MET A 1 -29.15 14.25 -30.28
C MET A 1 -28.02 14.46 -29.27
N GLN A 2 -28.37 15.03 -28.11
CA GLN A 2 -27.41 15.28 -27.03
C GLN A 2 -27.16 13.97 -26.30
N MET A 3 -25.90 13.56 -26.25
CA MET A 3 -25.50 12.41 -25.42
C MET A 3 -25.46 12.86 -23.96
N GLU A 4 -26.32 12.27 -23.13
CA GLU A 4 -26.24 12.37 -21.68
C GLU A 4 -24.89 11.80 -21.20
N LYS A 5 -24.18 12.59 -20.41
CA LYS A 5 -22.99 12.12 -19.70
C LYS A 5 -23.40 11.07 -18.68
N PRO A 6 -22.70 9.93 -18.58
CA PRO A 6 -23.00 8.94 -17.54
C PRO A 6 -22.85 9.63 -16.18
N GLY A 7 -23.88 9.43 -15.33
CA GLY A 7 -23.96 10.02 -14.01
C GLY A 7 -22.74 9.66 -13.18
N GLY A 8 -22.00 10.69 -12.75
CA GLY A 8 -20.92 10.54 -11.81
C GLY A 8 -21.46 9.95 -10.49
N VAL A 9 -20.75 8.98 -9.92
CA VAL A 9 -21.04 8.46 -8.59
C VAL A 9 -20.96 9.65 -7.63
N SER A 10 -22.11 10.07 -7.10
CA SER A 10 -22.17 11.11 -6.08
C SER A 10 -21.59 10.53 -4.78
N PHE A 11 -20.38 10.94 -4.46
CA PHE A 11 -19.83 10.67 -3.14
C PHE A 11 -20.64 11.49 -2.12
N ALA A 12 -21.14 10.86 -1.07
CA ALA A 12 -21.66 11.59 0.07
C ALA A 12 -20.59 12.59 0.50
N ALA A 13 -20.97 13.85 0.68
CA ALA A 13 -20.05 14.88 1.15
C ALA A 13 -19.40 14.37 2.45
N ALA A 14 -18.06 14.36 2.48
CA ALA A 14 -17.35 14.08 3.71
C ALA A 14 -17.88 14.99 4.81
N PRO A 15 -18.04 14.50 6.04
CA PRO A 15 -18.37 15.37 7.16
C PRO A 15 -17.34 16.51 7.20
N PRO A 16 -17.76 17.75 7.50
CA PRO A 16 -16.84 18.87 7.56
C PRO A 16 -15.69 18.50 8.50
N ALA A 17 -14.47 18.60 7.99
CA ALA A 17 -13.29 18.42 8.81
C ALA A 17 -13.40 19.34 10.04
N PRO A 18 -13.06 18.87 11.24
CA PRO A 18 -12.98 19.75 12.40
C PRO A 18 -12.14 20.96 12.01
N GLN A 19 -12.61 22.17 12.34
CA GLN A 19 -11.90 23.37 11.95
C GLN A 19 -10.48 23.35 12.54
N ALA A 20 -9.50 23.24 11.68
CA ALA A 20 -8.10 23.30 12.07
C ALA A 20 -7.81 24.68 12.66
N MET A 21 -7.31 24.71 13.90
CA MET A 21 -6.95 25.96 14.60
C MET A 21 -5.52 26.42 14.30
N GLY A 22 -4.92 25.92 13.23
CA GLY A 22 -3.60 26.31 12.73
C GLY A 22 -2.45 25.46 13.24
N TYR A 23 -1.28 25.68 12.64
CA TYR A 23 -0.05 24.95 12.96
C TYR A 23 0.39 25.18 14.41
N GLY A 24 0.73 24.10 15.12
CA GLY A 24 1.26 24.14 16.48
C GLY A 24 0.21 24.05 17.58
N THR A 25 -1.02 24.43 17.34
CA THR A 25 -2.15 24.27 18.27
C THR A 25 -3.34 23.55 17.64
N ASP A 26 -3.13 22.96 16.47
CA ASP A 26 -4.17 22.22 15.79
C ASP A 26 -4.44 20.90 16.52
N PRO A 27 -5.60 20.76 17.19
CA PRO A 27 -5.93 19.55 17.92
C PRO A 27 -6.03 18.33 17.00
N ASN A 28 -6.22 18.53 15.70
CA ASN A 28 -6.30 17.44 14.74
C ASN A 28 -4.93 16.79 14.49
N LEU A 29 -3.82 17.53 14.61
CA LEU A 29 -2.48 16.96 14.49
C LEU A 29 -2.05 16.14 15.70
N ALA A 30 -2.70 16.33 16.86
CA ALA A 30 -2.45 15.57 18.07
C ALA A 30 -3.39 14.36 18.22
N GLY A 31 -4.37 14.21 17.32
CA GLY A 31 -5.36 13.13 17.35
C GLY A 31 -4.88 11.88 16.59
N TYR A 32 -5.17 10.70 17.14
CA TYR A 32 -5.06 9.45 16.38
C TYR A 32 -6.37 9.19 15.66
N TYR A 33 -6.33 9.20 14.34
CA TYR A 33 -7.48 8.88 13.51
C TYR A 33 -7.50 7.39 13.15
N LYS A 34 -8.73 6.85 13.02
CA LYS A 34 -8.94 5.48 12.59
C LYS A 34 -9.44 5.47 11.16
N PRO A 35 -9.15 4.43 10.38
CA PRO A 35 -9.74 4.25 9.07
C PRO A 35 -11.26 4.39 9.12
N GLY A 36 -11.83 5.26 8.27
CA GLY A 36 -13.27 5.58 8.22
C GLY A 36 -13.70 6.81 9.00
N ASP A 37 -12.83 7.46 9.77
CA ASP A 37 -13.20 8.66 10.56
C ASP A 37 -13.52 9.87 9.66
N PHE A 38 -12.85 10.00 8.50
CA PHE A 38 -13.01 11.14 7.59
C PHE A 38 -13.92 10.86 6.39
N TRP A 39 -13.89 9.63 5.89
CA TRP A 39 -14.69 9.18 4.74
C TRP A 39 -15.04 7.70 4.86
N PRO A 40 -16.17 7.27 4.27
CA PRO A 40 -16.55 5.86 4.28
C PRO A 40 -15.50 5.00 3.60
N LEU A 41 -15.16 3.87 4.18
CA LEU A 41 -14.28 2.88 3.58
C LEU A 41 -14.94 2.21 2.36
N THR A 42 -14.14 1.84 1.39
CA THR A 42 -14.60 1.37 0.08
C THR A 42 -14.63 -0.16 -0.04
N PHE A 43 -13.73 -0.88 0.67
CA PHE A 43 -13.66 -2.33 0.54
C PHE A 43 -14.94 -3.01 1.03
N THR A 44 -15.47 -3.92 0.21
CA THR A 44 -16.39 -4.96 0.70
C THR A 44 -15.66 -5.95 1.60
N ALA A 45 -16.39 -6.76 2.34
CA ALA A 45 -15.78 -7.80 3.17
C ALA A 45 -14.91 -8.78 2.36
N GLU A 46 -15.33 -9.12 1.13
CA GLU A 46 -14.57 -10.00 0.23
C GLU A 46 -13.29 -9.31 -0.27
N GLN A 47 -13.40 -8.07 -0.72
CA GLN A 47 -12.22 -7.29 -1.16
C GLN A 47 -11.22 -7.10 -0.03
N ARG A 48 -11.69 -6.86 1.20
CA ARG A 48 -10.84 -6.76 2.37
C ARG A 48 -10.08 -8.06 2.65
N ARG A 49 -10.76 -9.22 2.55
CA ARG A 49 -10.11 -10.53 2.71
C ARG A 49 -9.05 -10.77 1.63
N ALA A 50 -9.36 -10.48 0.38
CA ALA A 50 -8.41 -10.60 -0.73
C ALA A 50 -7.21 -9.65 -0.57
N ALA A 51 -7.44 -8.39 -0.19
CA ALA A 51 -6.40 -7.41 0.08
C ALA A 51 -5.49 -7.83 1.24
N THR A 52 -6.06 -8.34 2.33
CA THR A 52 -5.31 -8.88 3.48
C THR A 52 -4.39 -10.02 3.02
N ALA A 53 -4.95 -11.02 2.33
CA ALA A 53 -4.18 -12.16 1.86
C ALA A 53 -3.09 -11.76 0.84
N LEU A 54 -3.36 -10.78 -0.03
CA LEU A 54 -2.37 -10.26 -0.97
C LEU A 54 -1.25 -9.51 -0.25
N ALA A 55 -1.58 -8.69 0.74
CA ALA A 55 -0.59 -7.99 1.56
C ALA A 55 0.35 -8.99 2.27
N ASP A 56 -0.20 -10.09 2.79
CA ASP A 56 0.58 -11.14 3.47
C ASP A 56 1.49 -11.92 2.52
N VAL A 57 1.10 -12.10 1.25
CA VAL A 57 1.99 -12.68 0.22
C VAL A 57 3.13 -11.73 -0.12
N ILE A 58 2.86 -10.42 -0.19
CA ILE A 58 3.86 -9.40 -0.56
C ILE A 58 4.85 -9.14 0.59
N LEU A 59 4.37 -9.11 1.82
CA LEU A 59 5.13 -8.80 3.04
C LEU A 59 4.86 -9.88 4.10
N PRO A 60 5.39 -11.09 3.88
CA PRO A 60 5.25 -12.19 4.84
C PRO A 60 6.05 -11.92 6.12
N ALA A 61 5.68 -12.58 7.21
CA ALA A 61 6.49 -12.55 8.41
C ALA A 61 7.87 -13.17 8.16
N ASP A 62 8.89 -12.54 8.69
CA ASP A 62 10.26 -13.06 8.69
C ASP A 62 10.95 -12.75 10.03
N LYS A 63 12.27 -12.99 10.10
CA LYS A 63 13.06 -12.71 11.32
C LYS A 63 13.23 -11.21 11.60
N LEU A 64 12.85 -10.33 10.68
CA LEU A 64 13.02 -8.87 10.80
C LEU A 64 11.72 -8.18 11.16
N GLY A 65 10.56 -8.73 10.75
CA GLY A 65 9.29 -8.09 11.00
C GLY A 65 8.08 -9.03 10.93
N PRO A 66 6.92 -8.59 11.44
CA PRO A 66 5.67 -9.34 11.40
C PRO A 66 5.06 -9.39 10.01
N VAL A 67 4.05 -10.24 9.82
CA VAL A 67 3.27 -10.26 8.58
C VAL A 67 2.44 -8.97 8.41
N ALA A 68 2.17 -8.58 7.16
CA ALA A 68 1.49 -7.32 6.84
C ALA A 68 0.13 -7.15 7.53
N SER A 69 -0.65 -8.23 7.64
CA SER A 69 -1.98 -8.18 8.28
C SER A 69 -1.93 -7.85 9.76
N GLU A 70 -0.89 -8.24 10.49
CA GLU A 70 -0.69 -7.86 11.89
C GLU A 70 -0.48 -6.35 12.05
N LEU A 71 0.11 -5.69 11.05
CA LEU A 71 0.29 -4.24 11.00
C LEU A 71 -0.90 -3.52 10.33
N ARG A 72 -1.98 -4.25 10.04
CA ARG A 72 -3.21 -3.71 9.45
C ARG A 72 -2.98 -2.96 8.14
N VAL A 73 -2.06 -3.44 7.32
CA VAL A 73 -1.71 -2.84 6.02
C VAL A 73 -2.93 -2.71 5.11
N GLN A 74 -3.85 -3.68 5.12
CA GLN A 74 -5.11 -3.63 4.38
C GLN A 74 -6.00 -2.46 4.79
N ASP A 75 -5.94 -2.02 6.04
CA ASP A 75 -6.73 -0.89 6.54
C ASP A 75 -6.21 0.43 5.97
N PHE A 76 -4.88 0.58 5.90
CA PHE A 76 -4.27 1.73 5.25
C PHE A 76 -4.61 1.79 3.76
N VAL A 77 -4.54 0.64 3.05
CA VAL A 77 -4.87 0.60 1.62
C VAL A 77 -6.33 0.99 1.38
N ASP A 78 -7.26 0.47 2.21
CA ASP A 78 -8.68 0.84 2.13
C ASP A 78 -8.88 2.33 2.40
N GLU A 79 -8.29 2.86 3.47
CA GLU A 79 -8.35 4.29 3.80
C GLU A 79 -7.79 5.17 2.68
N TRP A 80 -6.63 4.80 2.14
CA TRP A 80 -6.00 5.52 1.03
C TRP A 80 -6.91 5.62 -0.19
N ILE A 81 -7.40 4.47 -0.68
CA ILE A 81 -8.24 4.47 -1.89
C ILE A 81 -9.64 5.03 -1.67
N SER A 82 -10.08 5.17 -0.40
CA SER A 82 -11.37 5.75 -0.05
C SER A 82 -11.34 7.27 -0.02
N ALA A 83 -10.18 7.86 0.10
CA ALA A 83 -10.01 9.31 0.13
C ALA A 83 -10.52 9.98 -1.17
N PRO A 84 -11.15 11.18 -1.08
CA PRO A 84 -11.79 11.84 -2.21
C PRO A 84 -10.82 12.65 -3.09
N TYR A 85 -9.51 12.51 -2.89
CA TYR A 85 -8.51 13.27 -3.64
C TYR A 85 -8.21 12.64 -5.01
N PRO A 86 -7.77 13.44 -6.02
CA PRO A 86 -7.63 12.96 -7.39
C PRO A 86 -6.72 11.74 -7.57
N ASP A 87 -5.61 11.66 -6.83
CA ASP A 87 -4.67 10.54 -6.98
C ASP A 87 -5.18 9.28 -6.29
N GLN A 88 -5.82 9.41 -5.13
CA GLN A 88 -6.47 8.31 -4.43
C GLN A 88 -7.65 7.74 -5.24
N VAL A 89 -8.41 8.60 -5.92
CA VAL A 89 -9.46 8.16 -6.85
C VAL A 89 -8.89 7.36 -8.01
N LYS A 90 -7.78 7.81 -8.62
CA LYS A 90 -7.09 7.04 -9.67
C LYS A 90 -6.58 5.69 -9.15
N ASP A 91 -6.01 5.67 -7.95
CA ASP A 91 -5.54 4.43 -7.34
C ASP A 91 -6.70 3.47 -7.06
N ARG A 92 -7.84 3.96 -6.63
CA ARG A 92 -9.08 3.17 -6.46
C ARG A 92 -9.53 2.50 -7.75
N GLU A 93 -9.47 3.24 -8.89
CA GLU A 93 -9.83 2.72 -10.21
C GLU A 93 -8.92 1.58 -10.68
N VAL A 94 -7.73 1.45 -10.09
CA VAL A 94 -6.80 0.35 -10.34
C VAL A 94 -6.99 -0.78 -9.31
N VAL A 95 -7.09 -0.44 -8.03
CA VAL A 95 -7.09 -1.43 -6.94
C VAL A 95 -8.37 -2.25 -6.91
N LEU A 96 -9.55 -1.63 -7.02
CA LEU A 96 -10.81 -2.38 -6.92
C LEU A 96 -11.02 -3.38 -8.05
N PRO A 97 -10.82 -3.02 -9.34
CA PRO A 97 -10.89 -4.00 -10.43
C PRO A 97 -9.79 -5.06 -10.33
N GLY A 98 -8.63 -4.69 -9.79
CA GLY A 98 -7.52 -5.62 -9.57
C GLY A 98 -7.83 -6.68 -8.53
N LEU A 99 -8.40 -6.32 -7.39
CA LEU A 99 -8.86 -7.28 -6.37
C LEU A 99 -9.96 -8.20 -6.91
N LYS A 100 -10.89 -7.64 -7.69
CA LYS A 100 -11.89 -8.46 -8.36
C LYS A 100 -11.26 -9.47 -9.32
N TRP A 101 -10.33 -9.03 -10.16
CA TRP A 101 -9.60 -9.90 -11.07
C TRP A 101 -8.86 -11.01 -10.33
N LEU A 102 -8.21 -10.68 -9.22
CA LEU A 102 -7.48 -11.63 -8.39
C LEU A 102 -8.38 -12.78 -7.89
N ASP A 103 -9.57 -12.44 -7.43
CA ASP A 103 -10.57 -13.41 -7.01
C ASP A 103 -11.14 -14.23 -8.18
N ASP A 104 -11.42 -13.58 -9.32
CA ASP A 104 -11.93 -14.25 -10.52
C ASP A 104 -10.91 -15.25 -11.08
N GLU A 105 -9.64 -14.87 -11.17
CA GLU A 105 -8.55 -15.75 -11.60
C GLU A 105 -8.34 -16.91 -10.63
N SER A 106 -8.45 -16.65 -9.33
CA SER A 106 -8.37 -17.67 -8.29
C SER A 106 -9.50 -18.70 -8.41
N ARG A 107 -10.72 -18.24 -8.64
CA ARG A 107 -11.87 -19.12 -8.88
C ARG A 107 -11.73 -19.92 -10.17
N ALA A 108 -11.21 -19.30 -11.23
CA ALA A 108 -10.99 -19.96 -12.51
C ALA A 108 -9.94 -21.09 -12.41
N ARG A 109 -8.85 -20.89 -11.65
CA ARG A 109 -7.77 -21.88 -11.50
C ARG A 109 -8.07 -22.94 -10.44
N PHE A 110 -8.66 -22.54 -9.31
CA PHE A 110 -8.69 -23.34 -8.11
C PHE A 110 -10.09 -23.48 -7.48
N ASN A 111 -11.12 -22.91 -8.11
CA ASN A 111 -12.51 -22.92 -7.65
C ASN A 111 -12.70 -22.34 -6.23
N ARG A 112 -11.85 -21.40 -5.83
CA ARG A 112 -11.90 -20.70 -4.54
C ARG A 112 -11.50 -19.25 -4.72
N GLY A 113 -11.93 -18.34 -3.81
CA GLY A 113 -11.46 -16.98 -3.74
C GLY A 113 -9.99 -16.90 -3.28
N PHE A 114 -9.28 -15.85 -3.65
CA PHE A 114 -7.84 -15.71 -3.40
C PHE A 114 -7.47 -15.91 -1.93
N ALA A 115 -8.23 -15.33 -1.00
CA ALA A 115 -7.99 -15.45 0.43
C ALA A 115 -8.03 -16.90 0.96
N ASP A 116 -8.76 -17.77 0.28
CA ASP A 116 -9.00 -19.16 0.69
C ASP A 116 -8.04 -20.16 0.00
N LEU A 117 -7.09 -19.66 -0.80
CA LEU A 117 -6.09 -20.48 -1.47
C LEU A 117 -4.98 -20.89 -0.51
N ALA A 118 -4.34 -22.02 -0.80
CA ALA A 118 -3.06 -22.36 -0.17
C ALA A 118 -1.95 -21.39 -0.64
N ASP A 119 -0.91 -21.19 0.18
CA ASP A 119 0.14 -20.21 -0.10
C ASP A 119 0.84 -20.46 -1.45
N ALA A 120 1.13 -21.71 -1.81
CA ALA A 120 1.69 -22.04 -3.12
C ALA A 120 0.78 -21.64 -4.29
N GLN A 121 -0.57 -21.68 -4.10
CA GLN A 121 -1.53 -21.27 -5.13
C GLN A 121 -1.60 -19.74 -5.24
N LYS A 122 -1.55 -19.03 -4.10
CA LYS A 122 -1.46 -17.56 -4.07
C LYS A 122 -0.19 -17.08 -4.77
N THR A 123 0.95 -17.68 -4.41
CA THR A 123 2.25 -17.36 -5.03
C THR A 123 2.22 -17.59 -6.54
N ALA A 124 1.68 -18.73 -7.01
CA ALA A 124 1.59 -19.01 -8.44
C ALA A 124 0.77 -17.98 -9.25
N ILE A 125 -0.28 -17.38 -8.66
CA ILE A 125 -1.00 -16.27 -9.30
C ILE A 125 -0.15 -15.00 -9.26
N CYS A 126 0.48 -14.70 -8.12
CA CYS A 126 1.30 -13.52 -7.95
C CYS A 126 2.54 -13.52 -8.87
N ASP A 127 3.17 -14.68 -9.08
CA ASP A 127 4.33 -14.82 -9.97
C ASP A 127 4.02 -14.43 -11.42
N ASP A 128 2.80 -14.70 -11.90
CA ASP A 128 2.36 -14.31 -13.24
C ASP A 128 2.21 -12.79 -13.43
N ILE A 129 2.11 -12.02 -12.34
CA ILE A 129 1.79 -10.58 -12.35
C ILE A 129 2.77 -9.70 -11.58
N CYS A 130 3.77 -10.27 -10.91
CA CYS A 130 4.67 -9.50 -10.04
C CYS A 130 5.59 -8.53 -10.80
N TRP A 131 5.90 -8.83 -12.06
CA TRP A 131 6.75 -8.02 -12.92
C TRP A 131 6.00 -7.59 -14.19
N PRO A 132 5.59 -6.29 -14.31
CA PRO A 132 4.84 -5.82 -15.46
C PRO A 132 5.53 -6.06 -16.82
N GLU A 133 6.87 -5.99 -16.85
CA GLU A 133 7.66 -6.21 -18.06
C GLU A 133 7.54 -7.65 -18.56
N ASP A 134 7.55 -8.62 -17.65
CA ASP A 134 7.57 -10.05 -17.94
C ASP A 134 6.17 -10.67 -18.01
N ALA A 135 5.16 -9.98 -17.47
CA ALA A 135 3.79 -10.47 -17.47
C ALA A 135 3.26 -10.70 -18.88
N ALA A 136 2.61 -11.85 -19.10
CA ALA A 136 1.94 -12.16 -20.36
C ALA A 136 0.94 -11.07 -20.73
N GLN A 137 0.70 -10.84 -22.03
CA GLN A 137 -0.16 -9.76 -22.52
C GLN A 137 -1.56 -9.75 -21.86
N LYS A 138 -2.14 -10.92 -21.63
CA LYS A 138 -3.44 -11.06 -20.93
C LYS A 138 -3.41 -10.60 -19.47
N PHE A 139 -2.24 -10.55 -18.83
CA PHE A 139 -2.04 -10.20 -17.44
C PHE A 139 -1.50 -8.78 -17.21
N LYS A 140 -1.20 -8.01 -18.25
CA LYS A 140 -0.61 -6.66 -18.12
C LYS A 140 -1.39 -5.72 -17.20
N LYS A 141 -2.73 -5.76 -17.27
CA LYS A 141 -3.56 -4.94 -16.34
C LYS A 141 -3.46 -5.42 -14.91
N ALA A 142 -3.43 -6.73 -14.69
CA ALA A 142 -3.28 -7.32 -13.37
C ALA A 142 -1.88 -7.03 -12.78
N ALA A 143 -0.84 -7.03 -13.61
CA ALA A 143 0.51 -6.66 -13.21
C ALA A 143 0.61 -5.17 -12.81
N SER A 144 -0.07 -4.27 -13.51
CA SER A 144 -0.17 -2.86 -13.11
C SER A 144 -0.89 -2.68 -11.77
N PHE A 145 -1.97 -3.47 -11.55
CA PHE A 145 -2.63 -3.51 -10.24
C PHE A 145 -1.68 -4.02 -9.16
N PHE A 146 -1.00 -5.14 -9.38
CA PHE A 146 -0.07 -5.70 -8.40
C PHE A 146 1.03 -4.71 -8.02
N GLN A 147 1.63 -4.04 -9.00
CA GLN A 147 2.64 -3.00 -8.77
C GLN A 147 2.09 -1.86 -7.91
N LYS A 148 0.87 -1.36 -8.20
CA LYS A 148 0.21 -0.31 -7.43
C LYS A 148 -0.06 -0.78 -6.00
N PHE A 149 -0.66 -1.97 -5.84
CA PHE A 149 -0.99 -2.52 -4.53
C PHE A 149 0.27 -2.75 -3.68
N ARG A 150 1.32 -3.31 -4.28
CA ARG A 150 2.63 -3.49 -3.62
C ARG A 150 3.20 -2.16 -3.11
N SER A 151 3.13 -1.10 -3.92
CA SER A 151 3.61 0.23 -3.51
C SER A 151 2.83 0.78 -2.32
N LEU A 152 1.51 0.65 -2.30
CA LEU A 152 0.67 1.07 -1.19
C LEU A 152 0.92 0.21 0.07
N ALA A 153 1.01 -1.10 -0.10
CA ALA A 153 1.28 -2.03 1.00
C ALA A 153 2.65 -1.79 1.64
N ALA A 154 3.69 -1.58 0.83
CA ALA A 154 5.01 -1.24 1.33
C ALA A 154 5.02 0.13 2.05
N GLY A 155 4.35 1.13 1.49
CA GLY A 155 4.18 2.43 2.15
C GLY A 155 3.51 2.31 3.52
N ALA A 156 2.44 1.53 3.61
CA ALA A 156 1.75 1.25 4.86
C ALA A 156 2.64 0.53 5.88
N TYR A 157 3.28 -0.55 5.46
CA TYR A 157 4.12 -1.39 6.31
C TYR A 157 5.28 -0.59 6.92
N TYR A 158 6.06 0.09 6.07
CA TYR A 158 7.24 0.85 6.48
C TYR A 158 6.92 2.24 7.06
N SER A 159 5.63 2.57 7.25
CA SER A 159 5.19 3.71 8.06
C SER A 159 4.94 3.33 9.54
N THR A 160 5.11 2.07 9.90
CA THR A 160 4.91 1.57 11.27
C THR A 160 6.22 1.41 12.01
N GLU A 161 6.18 1.46 13.36
CA GLU A 161 7.38 1.22 14.18
C GLU A 161 8.03 -0.15 13.92
N PRO A 162 7.29 -1.29 13.82
CA PRO A 162 7.89 -2.56 13.44
C PRO A 162 8.49 -2.54 12.03
N GLY A 163 7.86 -1.87 11.08
CA GLY A 163 8.41 -1.70 9.74
C GLY A 163 9.70 -0.89 9.72
N TRP A 164 9.80 0.17 10.52
CA TRP A 164 11.06 0.92 10.71
C TRP A 164 12.15 0.06 11.30
N ALA A 165 11.81 -0.72 12.34
CA ALA A 165 12.76 -1.65 12.96
C ALA A 165 13.28 -2.68 11.95
N ALA A 166 12.39 -3.22 11.08
CA ALA A 166 12.75 -4.20 10.08
C ALA A 166 13.80 -3.72 9.07
N ILE A 167 13.79 -2.42 8.74
CA ILE A 167 14.79 -1.80 7.83
C ILE A 167 15.92 -1.06 8.56
N GLY A 168 15.94 -1.10 9.90
CA GLY A 168 16.93 -0.38 10.71
C GLY A 168 16.78 1.14 10.66
N TYR A 169 15.61 1.68 10.33
CA TYR A 169 15.36 3.11 10.32
C TYR A 169 15.22 3.65 11.74
N VAL A 170 16.06 4.59 12.09
CA VAL A 170 16.11 5.23 13.43
C VAL A 170 15.67 6.71 13.40
N GLY A 171 15.18 7.20 12.29
CA GLY A 171 14.84 8.60 12.10
C GLY A 171 16.07 9.48 11.81
N ASN A 172 15.84 10.77 11.80
CA ASN A 172 16.91 11.75 11.66
C ASN A 172 17.56 11.98 13.02
N VAL A 173 18.82 11.58 13.16
CA VAL A 173 19.63 11.84 14.35
C VAL A 173 20.41 13.15 14.12
N PRO A 174 20.21 14.20 14.94
CA PRO A 174 20.98 15.43 14.80
C PRO A 174 22.47 15.15 15.03
N MET A 175 23.31 15.58 14.11
CA MET A 175 24.75 15.49 14.23
C MET A 175 25.34 16.89 14.23
N LEU A 176 26.35 17.14 15.07
CA LEU A 176 27.07 18.41 15.09
C LEU A 176 27.94 18.58 13.84
N GLN A 177 28.39 17.48 13.27
CA GLN A 177 29.23 17.43 12.08
C GLN A 177 28.86 16.20 11.26
N PHE A 178 28.84 16.33 9.94
CA PHE A 178 28.65 15.21 9.02
C PHE A 178 30.02 14.73 8.49
N ASP A 179 30.50 13.62 8.99
CA ASP A 179 31.77 13.03 8.62
C ASP A 179 31.71 12.14 7.36
N GLY A 180 30.56 12.10 6.71
CA GLY A 180 30.26 11.21 5.58
C GLY A 180 29.79 9.80 5.99
N PRO A 181 29.56 8.92 5.01
CA PRO A 181 29.18 7.54 5.28
C PRO A 181 30.32 6.76 5.98
N PRO A 182 29.99 5.73 6.79
CA PRO A 182 30.99 4.84 7.39
C PRO A 182 31.92 4.22 6.33
N LYS A 183 33.19 4.05 6.70
CA LYS A 183 34.22 3.55 5.78
C LYS A 183 33.88 2.19 5.17
N GLU A 184 33.29 1.29 5.96
CA GLU A 184 32.86 -0.05 5.50
C GLU A 184 31.78 0.04 4.41
N VAL A 185 30.93 1.08 4.47
CA VAL A 185 29.91 1.32 3.44
C VAL A 185 30.56 1.78 2.13
N LEU A 186 31.51 2.70 2.23
CA LEU A 186 32.25 3.21 1.07
C LEU A 186 33.04 2.09 0.39
N GLU A 187 33.75 1.28 1.16
CA GLU A 187 34.51 0.11 0.66
C GLU A 187 33.59 -0.90 -0.02
N ARG A 188 32.43 -1.20 0.58
CA ARG A 188 31.44 -2.12 0.02
C ARG A 188 30.86 -1.64 -1.31
N LEU A 189 30.69 -0.33 -1.46
CA LEU A 189 30.15 0.31 -2.67
C LEU A 189 31.26 0.64 -3.70
N GLY A 190 32.54 0.51 -3.34
CA GLY A 190 33.66 0.86 -4.22
C GLY A 190 33.72 2.36 -4.55
N VAL A 191 33.29 3.22 -3.61
CA VAL A 191 33.29 4.68 -3.78
C VAL A 191 34.23 5.35 -2.78
N GLU A 192 34.77 6.51 -3.16
CA GLU A 192 35.66 7.30 -2.31
C GLU A 192 34.89 8.42 -1.59
N GLN A 193 35.32 8.74 -0.37
CA GLN A 193 34.78 9.86 0.38
C GLN A 193 35.20 11.20 -0.24
N THR A 194 34.23 11.96 -0.73
CA THR A 194 34.46 13.29 -1.33
C THR A 194 34.05 14.43 -0.41
N VAL A 195 33.32 14.15 0.66
CA VAL A 195 32.96 15.16 1.67
C VAL A 195 34.15 15.38 2.59
N ARG A 196 34.55 16.63 2.73
CA ARG A 196 35.58 17.03 3.71
C ARG A 196 34.88 17.55 4.96
N PRO A 197 35.23 17.05 6.16
CA PRO A 197 34.66 17.52 7.42
C PRO A 197 34.97 19.00 7.68
#